data_64b74b6eb448928cccd80594e79462fd
#
_entry.id   64b74b6eb448928cccd80594e79462fd
#
_cell.length_a   1.000
_cell.length_b   1.000
_cell.length_c   1.000
_cell.angle_alpha   90.00
_cell.angle_beta   90.00
_cell.angle_gamma   90.00
#
_symmetry.space_group_name_H-M   'P 1'
#
loop_
_entity.id
_entity.type
_entity.pdbx_description
1 polymer ?
#
loop_
_entity_poly.entity_id
_entity_poly.type
_entity_poly.pdbx_seq_one_letter_code
_entity_poly.pdbx_strand_id
1 'polypeptide(L)'
;MKLIYTIVFFLYISFQSCFSQNASISVNDPKLAWWRDARFGLFIHWGPITLTGAEISWCMRTDLPWCKPDYVVPEIYQQLYKQFNPVKFDARQWVQYAKDAGMKYIVFVSKHHDGFVEWDSRLTDYKITNSTFGRDVLRELSDAAKEANMPLGVYFSPGDWHDKDCRTATNDVFVK
;
A
#
# COMPACT_ATOMS: atom_id res chain seq x y z
N MET A 1 9.21 -50.23 29.12
CA MET A 1 10.14 -49.70 28.12
C MET A 1 9.47 -48.97 26.96
N LYS A 2 8.36 -49.41 26.37
CA LYS A 2 7.70 -48.73 25.22
C LYS A 2 7.16 -47.34 25.54
N LEU A 3 6.75 -47.03 26.76
CA LEU A 3 6.17 -45.74 27.16
C LEU A 3 7.20 -44.62 27.23
N ILE A 4 8.43 -44.91 27.57
CA ILE A 4 9.52 -43.91 27.71
C ILE A 4 9.95 -43.39 26.33
N TYR A 5 9.98 -44.23 25.31
CA TYR A 5 10.34 -43.84 23.96
C TYR A 5 9.30 -42.93 23.30
N THR A 6 8.02 -43.12 23.65
CA THR A 6 6.93 -42.28 23.14
C THR A 6 7.00 -40.87 23.72
N ILE A 7 7.35 -40.70 25.00
CA ILE A 7 7.47 -39.41 25.65
C ILE A 7 8.68 -38.64 25.12
N VAL A 8 9.81 -39.33 24.89
CA VAL A 8 11.04 -38.70 24.34
C VAL A 8 10.80 -38.26 22.88
N PHE A 9 10.01 -38.99 22.09
CA PHE A 9 9.67 -38.63 20.72
C PHE A 9 8.76 -37.39 20.67
N PHE A 10 7.79 -37.25 21.57
CA PHE A 10 6.94 -36.07 21.67
C PHE A 10 7.68 -34.83 22.18
N LEU A 11 8.67 -34.98 23.05
CA LEU A 11 9.51 -33.88 23.51
C LEU A 11 10.48 -33.38 22.42
N TYR A 12 10.85 -34.21 21.46
CA TYR A 12 11.74 -33.81 20.35
C TYR A 12 11.01 -33.01 19.26
N ILE A 13 9.68 -33.18 19.11
CA ILE A 13 8.87 -32.45 18.13
C ILE A 13 8.52 -31.03 18.61
N SER A 14 8.52 -30.79 19.93
CA SER A 14 8.16 -29.48 20.49
C SER A 14 9.33 -28.46 20.52
N PHE A 15 10.53 -28.82 20.07
CA PHE A 15 11.70 -27.95 20.02
C PHE A 15 12.12 -27.53 18.59
N GLN A 16 11.20 -27.60 17.65
CA GLN A 16 11.32 -26.84 16.40
C GLN A 16 10.99 -25.39 16.74
N SER A 17 11.94 -24.72 17.38
CA SER A 17 11.93 -23.28 17.50
C SER A 17 11.77 -22.71 16.11
N CYS A 18 10.65 -22.05 15.87
CA CYS A 18 10.46 -21.19 14.71
C CYS A 18 11.53 -20.10 14.81
N PHE A 19 12.72 -20.35 14.32
CA PHE A 19 13.68 -19.29 14.04
C PHE A 19 13.07 -18.48 12.90
N SER A 20 12.29 -17.45 13.28
CA SER A 20 12.09 -16.32 12.39
C SER A 20 13.49 -15.85 11.99
N GLN A 21 13.90 -16.20 10.79
CA GLN A 21 15.09 -15.62 10.21
C GLN A 21 14.76 -14.13 10.05
N ASN A 22 15.21 -13.32 11.00
CA ASN A 22 15.41 -11.90 10.78
C ASN A 22 16.49 -11.78 9.70
N ALA A 23 16.09 -11.97 8.45
CA ALA A 23 16.89 -11.61 7.31
C ALA A 23 16.98 -10.08 7.33
N SER A 24 17.96 -9.55 8.07
CA SER A 24 18.34 -8.16 7.95
C SER A 24 18.81 -7.97 6.52
N ILE A 25 17.98 -7.33 5.71
CA ILE A 25 18.34 -6.96 4.33
C ILE A 25 19.51 -5.97 4.47
N SER A 26 20.71 -6.41 4.14
CA SER A 26 21.88 -5.53 4.10
C SER A 26 21.68 -4.48 3.02
N VAL A 27 22.10 -3.24 3.30
CA VAL A 27 22.13 -2.15 2.30
C VAL A 27 22.91 -2.57 1.04
N ASN A 28 23.85 -3.51 1.20
CA ASN A 28 24.67 -4.06 0.13
C ASN A 28 24.13 -5.36 -0.47
N ASP A 29 22.86 -5.74 -0.18
CA ASP A 29 22.27 -6.93 -0.78
C ASP A 29 22.32 -6.83 -2.32
N PRO A 30 22.91 -7.83 -3.01
CA PRO A 30 22.98 -7.83 -4.48
C PRO A 30 21.59 -7.69 -5.16
N LYS A 31 20.53 -8.18 -4.51
CA LYS A 31 19.15 -8.05 -5.01
C LYS A 31 18.69 -6.59 -5.12
N LEU A 32 19.29 -5.69 -4.34
CA LEU A 32 18.99 -4.27 -4.33
C LEU A 32 19.93 -3.45 -5.24
N ALA A 33 20.90 -4.09 -5.91
CA ALA A 33 21.87 -3.39 -6.75
C ALA A 33 21.18 -2.55 -7.84
N TRP A 34 20.23 -3.14 -8.54
CA TRP A 34 19.47 -2.46 -9.59
C TRP A 34 18.78 -1.18 -9.08
N TRP A 35 18.21 -1.22 -7.86
CA TRP A 35 17.51 -0.08 -7.27
C TRP A 35 18.49 1.02 -6.85
N ARG A 36 19.64 0.65 -6.28
CA ARG A 36 20.71 1.60 -5.96
C ARG A 36 21.23 2.32 -7.20
N ASP A 37 21.31 1.61 -8.34
CA ASP A 37 21.77 2.17 -9.59
C ASP A 37 20.68 2.99 -10.29
N ALA A 38 19.43 2.66 -10.10
CA ALA A 38 18.29 3.31 -10.72
C ALA A 38 18.14 4.79 -10.31
N ARG A 39 18.29 5.13 -9.03
CA ARG A 39 18.36 6.48 -8.40
C ARG A 39 17.22 7.45 -8.73
N PHE A 40 16.51 7.30 -9.84
CA PHE A 40 15.46 8.19 -10.30
C PHE A 40 14.20 7.40 -10.65
N GLY A 41 13.13 7.66 -9.90
CA GLY A 41 11.83 6.98 -10.04
C GLY A 41 10.68 7.94 -9.88
N LEU A 42 9.50 7.50 -10.31
CA LEU A 42 8.23 8.20 -10.14
C LEU A 42 7.54 7.67 -8.87
N PHE A 43 7.18 8.55 -7.95
CA PHE A 43 6.36 8.19 -6.79
C PHE A 43 5.00 8.87 -6.92
N ILE A 44 3.92 8.09 -6.98
CA ILE A 44 2.57 8.58 -7.25
C ILE A 44 1.72 8.45 -6.00
N HIS A 45 1.30 9.62 -5.46
CA HIS A 45 0.21 9.74 -4.50
C HIS A 45 -1.03 10.19 -5.25
N TRP A 46 -2.09 9.41 -5.18
CA TRP A 46 -3.31 9.68 -5.94
C TRP A 46 -4.49 8.97 -5.30
N GLY A 47 -5.71 9.41 -5.60
CA GLY A 47 -6.93 8.82 -5.08
C GLY A 47 -8.09 9.81 -5.02
N PRO A 48 -9.22 9.46 -4.40
CA PRO A 48 -10.45 10.28 -4.36
C PRO A 48 -10.26 11.69 -3.82
N ILE A 49 -9.29 11.90 -2.92
CA ILE A 49 -8.99 13.21 -2.35
C ILE A 49 -8.57 14.25 -3.38
N THR A 50 -8.06 13.83 -4.52
CA THR A 50 -7.70 14.74 -5.62
C THR A 50 -8.89 15.57 -6.12
N LEU A 51 -10.14 15.17 -5.84
CA LEU A 51 -11.33 15.96 -6.11
C LEU A 51 -11.37 17.28 -5.33
N THR A 52 -10.70 17.36 -4.19
CA THR A 52 -10.67 18.55 -3.34
C THR A 52 -9.38 19.36 -3.48
N GLY A 53 -8.32 18.78 -4.05
CA GLY A 53 -6.99 19.38 -4.09
C GLY A 53 -6.23 19.33 -2.76
N ALA A 54 -6.81 18.70 -1.73
CA ALA A 54 -6.19 18.57 -0.42
C ALA A 54 -5.20 17.40 -0.34
N GLU A 55 -4.37 17.37 0.71
CA GLU A 55 -3.36 16.33 0.93
C GLU A 55 -3.98 14.99 1.33
N ILE A 56 -3.48 13.91 0.73
CA ILE A 56 -3.99 12.56 0.98
C ILE A 56 -3.85 12.17 2.46
N SER A 57 -4.90 11.62 3.02
CA SER A 57 -5.05 11.19 4.42
C SER A 57 -4.86 12.32 5.45
N TRP A 58 -3.77 13.08 5.38
CA TRP A 58 -3.39 14.05 6.40
C TRP A 58 -4.43 15.15 6.61
N CYS A 59 -5.14 15.54 5.56
CA CYS A 59 -6.21 16.55 5.66
C CYS A 59 -7.47 16.08 6.42
N MET A 60 -7.55 14.80 6.80
CA MET A 60 -8.57 14.30 7.73
C MET A 60 -8.25 14.60 9.19
N ARG A 61 -7.07 15.16 9.50
CA ARG A 61 -6.60 15.39 10.86
C ARG A 61 -6.63 16.87 11.23
N THR A 62 -7.12 17.17 12.42
CA THR A 62 -7.18 18.55 12.96
C THR A 62 -5.98 18.91 13.83
N ASP A 63 -5.22 17.92 14.29
CA ASP A 63 -4.06 18.08 15.15
C ASP A 63 -2.77 18.43 14.38
N LEU A 64 -2.83 18.47 13.04
CA LEU A 64 -1.72 18.84 12.17
C LEU A 64 -1.89 20.28 11.67
N PRO A 65 -1.15 21.28 12.24
CA PRO A 65 -1.34 22.69 11.91
C PRO A 65 -1.17 23.02 10.42
N TRP A 66 -0.28 22.31 9.73
CA TRP A 66 -0.01 22.52 8.32
C TRP A 66 -1.12 21.96 7.39
N CYS A 67 -1.97 21.07 7.89
CA CYS A 67 -3.13 20.54 7.13
C CYS A 67 -4.42 21.35 7.36
N LYS A 68 -4.44 22.28 8.32
CA LYS A 68 -5.67 23.01 8.67
C LYS A 68 -6.34 23.77 7.54
N PRO A 69 -5.63 24.40 6.60
CA PRO A 69 -6.28 25.12 5.50
C PRO A 69 -7.09 24.21 4.58
N ASP A 70 -6.64 22.95 4.44
CA ASP A 70 -7.18 21.96 3.50
C ASP A 70 -7.95 20.84 4.22
N TYR A 71 -8.34 21.11 5.49
CA TYR A 71 -9.05 20.10 6.28
C TYR A 71 -10.36 19.65 5.64
N VAL A 72 -10.49 18.36 5.48
CA VAL A 72 -11.72 17.71 4.99
C VAL A 72 -12.28 16.83 6.10
N VAL A 73 -13.51 17.10 6.49
CA VAL A 73 -14.22 16.30 7.50
C VAL A 73 -14.20 14.83 7.12
N PRO A 74 -13.79 13.91 8.02
CA PRO A 74 -13.64 12.48 7.69
C PRO A 74 -14.87 11.86 7.04
N GLU A 75 -16.07 12.25 7.45
CA GLU A 75 -17.32 11.75 6.90
C GLU A 75 -17.51 12.16 5.44
N ILE A 76 -17.05 13.35 5.05
CA ILE A 76 -17.05 13.82 3.67
C ILE A 76 -15.92 13.12 2.89
N TYR A 77 -14.71 13.09 3.44
CA TYR A 77 -13.54 12.47 2.83
C TYR A 77 -13.85 11.03 2.39
N GLN A 78 -14.40 10.24 3.30
CA GLN A 78 -14.73 8.83 3.05
C GLN A 78 -15.86 8.60 2.04
N GLN A 79 -16.56 9.65 1.60
CA GLN A 79 -17.58 9.56 0.55
C GLN A 79 -17.06 10.01 -0.82
N LEU A 80 -15.90 10.64 -0.91
CA LEU A 80 -15.35 11.17 -2.16
C LEU A 80 -15.21 10.09 -3.25
N TYR A 81 -14.88 8.86 -2.86
CA TYR A 81 -14.73 7.77 -3.83
C TYR A 81 -15.98 7.52 -4.66
N LYS A 82 -17.18 7.79 -4.12
CA LYS A 82 -18.44 7.63 -4.87
C LYS A 82 -18.56 8.60 -6.05
N GLN A 83 -17.83 9.71 -6.01
CA GLN A 83 -17.78 10.71 -7.08
C GLN A 83 -16.49 10.59 -7.90
N PHE A 84 -15.56 9.75 -7.47
CA PHE A 84 -14.26 9.60 -8.10
C PHE A 84 -14.40 8.83 -9.42
N ASN A 85 -14.24 9.56 -10.53
CA ASN A 85 -14.35 9.03 -11.88
C ASN A 85 -13.23 9.56 -12.78
N PRO A 86 -12.00 9.10 -12.62
CA PRO A 86 -10.85 9.58 -13.38
C PRO A 86 -10.81 9.01 -14.80
N VAL A 87 -11.76 9.40 -15.64
CA VAL A 87 -11.92 8.90 -17.02
C VAL A 87 -10.71 9.10 -17.92
N LYS A 88 -9.78 10.00 -17.54
CA LYS A 88 -8.53 10.25 -18.27
C LYS A 88 -7.38 9.35 -17.81
N PHE A 89 -7.59 8.47 -16.82
CA PHE A 89 -6.56 7.53 -16.40
C PHE A 89 -6.22 6.56 -17.53
N ASP A 90 -4.94 6.54 -17.88
CA ASP A 90 -4.35 5.62 -18.84
C ASP A 90 -3.01 5.12 -18.28
N ALA A 91 -2.98 3.87 -17.87
CA ALA A 91 -1.83 3.25 -17.24
C ALA A 91 -0.60 3.20 -18.17
N ARG A 92 -0.82 2.91 -19.48
CA ARG A 92 0.27 2.89 -20.47
C ARG A 92 0.87 4.28 -20.66
N GLN A 93 0.02 5.30 -20.70
CA GLN A 93 0.47 6.68 -20.82
C GLN A 93 1.28 7.12 -19.59
N TRP A 94 0.85 6.76 -18.38
CA TRP A 94 1.61 7.06 -17.16
C TRP A 94 2.99 6.40 -17.17
N VAL A 95 3.06 5.13 -17.56
CA VAL A 95 4.33 4.42 -17.69
C VAL A 95 5.20 5.06 -18.77
N GLN A 96 4.62 5.47 -19.91
CA GLN A 96 5.36 6.13 -20.98
C GLN A 96 5.93 7.47 -20.52
N TYR A 97 5.17 8.30 -19.80
CA TYR A 97 5.67 9.55 -19.23
C TYR A 97 6.86 9.33 -18.28
N ALA A 98 6.81 8.30 -17.44
CA ALA A 98 7.94 7.96 -16.58
C ALA A 98 9.19 7.61 -17.41
N LYS A 99 9.04 6.82 -18.47
CA LYS A 99 10.14 6.45 -19.39
C LYS A 99 10.70 7.67 -20.11
N ASP A 100 9.86 8.52 -20.66
CA ASP A 100 10.26 9.72 -21.40
C ASP A 100 11.01 10.71 -20.51
N ALA A 101 10.64 10.78 -19.23
CA ALA A 101 11.36 11.56 -18.21
C ALA A 101 12.68 10.90 -17.74
N GLY A 102 13.03 9.70 -18.24
CA GLY A 102 14.25 8.99 -17.87
C GLY A 102 14.16 8.25 -16.53
N MET A 103 12.97 8.12 -15.93
CA MET A 103 12.73 7.39 -14.69
C MET A 103 12.95 5.89 -14.89
N LYS A 104 13.44 5.21 -13.86
CA LYS A 104 13.86 3.81 -13.91
C LYS A 104 12.91 2.87 -13.20
N TYR A 105 12.00 3.39 -12.41
CA TYR A 105 10.97 2.64 -11.70
C TYR A 105 9.80 3.55 -11.34
N ILE A 106 8.68 2.95 -11.00
CA ILE A 106 7.50 3.63 -10.47
C ILE A 106 7.21 3.04 -9.09
N VAL A 107 6.83 3.90 -8.12
CA VAL A 107 6.20 3.49 -6.86
C VAL A 107 4.80 4.09 -6.84
N PHE A 108 3.80 3.24 -6.75
CA PHE A 108 2.41 3.65 -6.68
C PHE A 108 1.85 3.45 -5.28
N VAL A 109 1.20 4.47 -4.73
CA VAL A 109 0.50 4.36 -3.45
C VAL A 109 -0.78 3.58 -3.66
N SER A 110 -0.72 2.28 -3.40
CA SER A 110 -1.86 1.39 -3.54
C SER A 110 -2.89 1.57 -2.43
N LYS A 111 -2.43 1.89 -1.20
CA LYS A 111 -3.24 2.25 -0.04
C LYS A 111 -2.47 3.23 0.83
N HIS A 112 -3.07 4.36 1.17
CA HIS A 112 -2.55 5.30 2.16
C HIS A 112 -3.25 5.12 3.51
N HIS A 113 -2.97 5.99 4.49
CA HIS A 113 -3.54 5.90 5.85
C HIS A 113 -5.07 6.06 5.88
N ASP A 114 -5.67 6.71 4.89
CA ASP A 114 -7.13 6.87 4.78
C ASP A 114 -7.89 5.55 4.57
N GLY A 115 -7.16 4.49 4.23
CA GLY A 115 -7.73 3.16 4.05
C GLY A 115 -8.27 2.87 2.67
N PHE A 116 -8.34 3.88 1.77
CA PHE A 116 -8.79 3.63 0.41
C PHE A 116 -7.81 2.78 -0.38
N VAL A 117 -8.31 1.77 -1.10
CA VAL A 117 -7.47 0.85 -1.88
C VAL A 117 -7.69 0.99 -3.38
N GLU A 118 -6.61 1.06 -4.13
CA GLU A 118 -6.58 1.28 -5.58
C GLU A 118 -6.64 -0.01 -6.40
N TRP A 119 -7.17 -1.10 -5.80
CA TRP A 119 -7.35 -2.41 -6.45
C TRP A 119 -8.66 -3.08 -6.01
N ASP A 120 -9.04 -4.17 -6.69
CA ASP A 120 -10.22 -4.98 -6.36
C ASP A 120 -9.98 -5.87 -5.12
N SER A 121 -9.94 -5.25 -3.95
CA SER A 121 -9.81 -5.96 -2.67
C SER A 121 -11.08 -6.72 -2.32
N ARG A 122 -10.92 -7.91 -1.72
CA ARG A 122 -12.01 -8.69 -1.10
C ARG A 122 -12.15 -8.42 0.40
N LEU A 123 -11.29 -7.59 0.98
CA LEU A 123 -11.22 -7.33 2.41
C LEU A 123 -11.90 -6.02 2.82
N THR A 124 -12.20 -5.15 1.87
CA THR A 124 -12.86 -3.88 2.12
C THR A 124 -13.72 -3.46 0.92
N ASP A 125 -14.82 -2.76 1.21
CA ASP A 125 -15.65 -2.10 0.19
C ASP A 125 -15.19 -0.67 -0.11
N TYR A 126 -14.25 -0.13 0.67
CA TYR A 126 -13.64 1.19 0.46
C TYR A 126 -12.50 1.08 -0.57
N LYS A 127 -12.88 0.86 -1.82
CA LYS A 127 -11.98 0.52 -2.92
C LYS A 127 -12.38 1.17 -4.24
N ILE A 128 -11.41 1.26 -5.15
CA ILE A 128 -11.58 1.93 -6.44
C ILE A 128 -12.61 1.26 -7.34
N THR A 129 -12.74 -0.06 -7.28
CA THR A 129 -13.75 -0.78 -8.08
C THR A 129 -15.20 -0.53 -7.63
N ASN A 130 -15.38 0.00 -6.41
CA ASN A 130 -16.68 0.47 -5.91
C ASN A 130 -16.89 1.99 -6.12
N SER A 131 -15.94 2.68 -6.72
CA SER A 131 -16.12 4.08 -7.15
C SER A 131 -16.92 4.17 -8.45
N THR A 132 -17.29 5.38 -8.85
CA THR A 132 -17.92 5.62 -10.16
C THR A 132 -17.02 5.19 -11.32
N PHE A 133 -15.71 5.17 -11.12
CA PHE A 133 -14.73 4.71 -12.11
C PHE A 133 -14.79 3.20 -12.34
N GLY A 134 -14.93 2.39 -11.30
CA GLY A 134 -15.20 0.96 -11.37
C GLY A 134 -14.08 0.09 -11.94
N ARG A 135 -12.85 0.62 -12.10
CA ARG A 135 -11.70 -0.11 -12.67
C ARG A 135 -10.62 -0.38 -11.63
N ASP A 136 -9.86 -1.46 -11.79
CA ASP A 136 -8.74 -1.83 -10.93
C ASP A 136 -7.46 -1.13 -11.43
N VAL A 137 -7.18 0.03 -10.86
CA VAL A 137 -6.04 0.88 -11.27
C VAL A 137 -4.70 0.21 -11.03
N LEU A 138 -4.53 -0.45 -9.88
CA LEU A 138 -3.26 -1.10 -9.56
C LEU A 138 -2.98 -2.25 -10.54
N ARG A 139 -3.99 -3.04 -10.90
CA ARG A 139 -3.85 -4.10 -11.90
C ARG A 139 -3.46 -3.53 -13.25
N GLU A 140 -4.18 -2.52 -13.73
CA GLU A 140 -3.90 -1.91 -15.03
C GLU A 140 -2.49 -1.31 -15.10
N LEU A 141 -2.07 -0.62 -14.02
CA LEU A 141 -0.72 -0.06 -13.93
C LEU A 141 0.34 -1.15 -13.88
N SER A 142 0.07 -2.27 -13.17
CA SER A 142 0.97 -3.42 -13.10
C SER A 142 1.15 -4.07 -14.47
N ASP A 143 0.06 -4.25 -15.21
CA ASP A 143 0.10 -4.86 -16.54
C ASP A 143 0.87 -3.95 -17.53
N ALA A 144 0.58 -2.64 -17.52
CA ALA A 144 1.30 -1.67 -18.37
C ALA A 144 2.80 -1.57 -18.03
N ALA A 145 3.14 -1.57 -16.75
CA ALA A 145 4.53 -1.54 -16.29
C ALA A 145 5.29 -2.79 -16.75
N LYS A 146 4.66 -3.97 -16.64
CA LYS A 146 5.22 -5.24 -17.10
C LYS A 146 5.43 -5.24 -18.61
N GLU A 147 4.46 -4.81 -19.41
CA GLU A 147 4.57 -4.68 -20.86
C GLU A 147 5.75 -3.80 -21.26
N ALA A 148 5.98 -2.70 -20.52
CA ALA A 148 7.03 -1.73 -20.79
C ALA A 148 8.39 -2.07 -20.17
N ASN A 149 8.52 -3.21 -19.45
CA ASN A 149 9.68 -3.56 -18.63
C ASN A 149 10.07 -2.44 -17.64
N MET A 150 9.07 -1.76 -17.05
CA MET A 150 9.23 -0.74 -16.01
C MET A 150 9.02 -1.39 -14.64
N PRO A 151 10.01 -1.42 -13.75
CA PRO A 151 9.82 -1.91 -12.39
C PRO A 151 8.74 -1.10 -11.66
N LEU A 152 7.76 -1.80 -11.08
CA LEU A 152 6.70 -1.22 -10.28
C LEU A 152 6.81 -1.70 -8.84
N GLY A 153 6.97 -0.76 -7.92
CA GLY A 153 6.82 -0.94 -6.49
C GLY A 153 5.45 -0.44 -6.03
N VAL A 154 4.97 -0.98 -4.93
CA VAL A 154 3.75 -0.50 -4.29
C VAL A 154 4.05 0.03 -2.90
N TYR A 155 3.53 1.21 -2.60
CA TYR A 155 3.45 1.69 -1.23
C TYR A 155 2.13 1.23 -0.63
N PHE A 156 2.20 0.61 0.53
CA PHE A 156 1.06 0.15 1.30
C PHE A 156 1.22 0.61 2.75
N SER A 157 0.31 1.45 3.22
CA SER A 157 0.26 1.83 4.63
C SER A 157 -0.40 0.72 5.45
N PRO A 158 0.26 0.16 6.47
CA PRO A 158 -0.40 -0.74 7.42
C PRO A 158 -1.40 0.00 8.30
N GLY A 159 -1.21 1.29 8.57
CA GLY A 159 -2.20 2.14 9.24
C GLY A 159 -3.45 2.30 8.37
N ASP A 160 -4.64 2.27 9.02
CA ASP A 160 -5.93 2.38 8.34
C ASP A 160 -6.88 3.24 9.17
N TRP A 161 -7.08 4.50 8.73
CA TRP A 161 -7.93 5.42 9.48
C TRP A 161 -9.41 5.29 9.13
N HIS A 162 -9.74 4.48 8.13
CA HIS A 162 -11.10 4.07 7.82
C HIS A 162 -11.57 2.97 8.77
N ASP A 163 -10.66 2.06 9.14
CA ASP A 163 -10.93 1.01 10.10
C ASP A 163 -10.95 1.61 11.53
N LYS A 164 -12.11 1.54 12.17
CA LYS A 164 -12.30 2.03 13.53
C LYS A 164 -11.44 1.31 14.57
N ASP A 165 -11.10 0.06 14.33
CA ASP A 165 -10.30 -0.75 15.26
C ASP A 165 -8.80 -0.38 15.16
N CYS A 166 -8.36 0.15 14.02
CA CYS A 166 -7.00 0.66 13.83
C CYS A 166 -6.71 1.93 14.67
N ARG A 167 -7.74 2.64 15.13
CA ARG A 167 -7.62 3.88 15.89
C ARG A 167 -7.62 3.69 17.39
N THR A 168 -7.71 2.48 17.90
CA THR A 168 -7.65 2.22 19.33
C THR A 168 -6.26 2.59 19.87
N ALA A 169 -6.23 3.25 21.04
CA ALA A 169 -5.00 3.74 21.66
C ALA A 169 -3.99 2.63 21.97
N THR A 170 -4.40 1.39 21.93
CA THR A 170 -3.60 0.22 22.25
C THR A 170 -2.89 -0.37 21.04
N ASN A 171 -3.31 -0.06 19.80
CA ASN A 171 -2.76 -0.64 18.56
C ASN A 171 -2.55 -2.17 18.61
N ASP A 172 -3.20 -2.86 19.54
CA ASP A 172 -2.97 -4.28 19.85
C ASP A 172 -3.32 -5.19 18.69
N VAL A 173 -4.09 -4.70 17.72
CA VAL A 173 -4.48 -5.45 16.51
C VAL A 173 -3.29 -5.68 15.57
N PHE A 174 -2.27 -4.82 15.59
CA PHE A 174 -1.09 -4.94 14.73
C PHE A 174 0.12 -5.63 15.39
N VAL A 175 0.01 -5.99 16.66
CA VAL A 175 1.14 -6.56 17.44
C VAL A 175 0.93 -8.05 17.77
N LYS A 176 -0.16 -8.67 17.31
CA LYS A 176 -0.44 -10.10 17.52
C LYS A 176 -0.04 -10.97 16.36
#